data_ca94184af8bf72401c60ae9a479d0c0c
#
_entry.id   ca94184af8bf72401c60ae9a479d0c0c
#
_cell.length_a   1.000
_cell.length_b   1.000
_cell.length_c   1.000
_cell.angle_alpha   90.00
_cell.angle_beta   90.00
_cell.angle_gamma   90.00
#
_symmetry.space_group_name_H-M   'P 1'
#
loop_
_entity.id
_entity.type
_entity.pdbx_description
1 polymer ?
#
loop_
_entity_poly.entity_id
_entity_poly.type
_entity_poly.pdbx_seq_one_letter_code
_entity_poly.pdbx_strand_id
1 'polypeptide(L)'
;MRETDIESAITAYLKFALPPLAVSFHIPNEGQRGWKSQGAFKHAGGVAGVPDRCILWNGKAHFLECKGPKGRLSPAQEEMFVRIEDADCEVAVVRSIEDVEARLIEWGIPINARLKLSANDEIMVKCGRMPLARWASEE
;
A
#
# COMPACT_ATOMS: atom_id res chain seq x y z
N MET A 1 12.55 9.03 -11.61
CA MET A 1 11.88 7.72 -11.60
C MET A 1 10.39 7.93 -11.86
N ARG A 2 9.83 7.16 -12.76
CA ARG A 2 8.42 7.29 -13.09
C ARG A 2 7.53 6.66 -12.02
N GLU A 3 6.29 7.12 -11.93
CA GLU A 3 5.32 6.57 -10.99
C GLU A 3 5.14 5.06 -11.18
N THR A 4 5.09 4.58 -12.41
CA THR A 4 4.96 3.15 -12.70
C THR A 4 6.14 2.33 -12.19
N ASP A 5 7.34 2.89 -12.20
CA ASP A 5 8.53 2.23 -11.68
C ASP A 5 8.45 2.12 -10.16
N ILE A 6 7.94 3.17 -9.53
CA ILE A 6 7.72 3.22 -8.09
C ILE A 6 6.66 2.19 -7.68
N GLU A 7 5.55 2.13 -8.41
CA GLU A 7 4.50 1.14 -8.14
C GLU A 7 5.01 -0.29 -8.24
N SER A 8 5.82 -0.57 -9.26
CA SER A 8 6.39 -1.89 -9.44
C SER A 8 7.32 -2.27 -8.29
N ALA A 9 8.16 -1.33 -7.89
CA ALA A 9 9.09 -1.54 -6.77
C ALA A 9 8.32 -1.77 -5.46
N ILE A 10 7.28 -1.01 -5.21
CA ILE A 10 6.45 -1.14 -4.02
C ILE A 10 5.73 -2.48 -4.01
N THR A 11 5.20 -2.91 -5.15
CA THR A 11 4.54 -4.21 -5.28
C THR A 11 5.48 -5.34 -4.89
N ALA A 12 6.72 -5.31 -5.42
CA ALA A 12 7.72 -6.32 -5.10
C ALA A 12 8.12 -6.29 -3.62
N TYR A 13 8.30 -5.10 -3.08
CA TYR A 13 8.64 -4.93 -1.66
C TYR A 13 7.56 -5.48 -0.75
N LEU A 14 6.30 -5.16 -1.00
CA LEU A 14 5.19 -5.61 -0.17
C LEU A 14 5.03 -7.13 -0.17
N LYS A 15 5.27 -7.78 -1.31
CA LYS A 15 5.25 -9.25 -1.37
C LYS A 15 6.27 -9.87 -0.43
N PHE A 16 7.39 -9.19 -0.24
CA PHE A 16 8.49 -9.66 0.60
C PHE A 16 8.30 -9.26 2.07
N ALA A 17 7.85 -8.04 2.31
CA ALA A 17 7.83 -7.42 3.63
C ALA A 17 6.59 -7.75 4.47
N LEU A 18 5.44 -7.90 3.86
CA LEU A 18 4.19 -8.07 4.62
C LEU A 18 4.09 -9.44 5.26
N PRO A 19 3.50 -9.50 6.47
CA PRO A 19 3.25 -10.78 7.12
C PRO A 19 2.21 -11.60 6.34
N PRO A 20 2.24 -12.94 6.49
CA PRO A 20 1.32 -13.80 5.74
C PRO A 20 -0.16 -13.52 5.94
N LEU A 21 -0.54 -12.99 7.11
CA LEU A 21 -1.94 -12.68 7.42
C LEU A 21 -2.41 -11.35 6.82
N ALA A 22 -1.48 -10.52 6.35
CA ALA A 22 -1.85 -9.28 5.69
C ALA A 22 -2.37 -9.57 4.28
N VAL A 23 -3.39 -8.85 3.88
CA VAL A 23 -3.93 -8.94 2.53
C VAL A 23 -3.62 -7.62 1.82
N SER A 24 -2.88 -7.68 0.72
CA SER A 24 -2.53 -6.49 -0.05
C SER A 24 -2.95 -6.67 -1.49
N PHE A 25 -3.58 -5.65 -2.04
CA PHE A 25 -4.01 -5.69 -3.43
C PHE A 25 -4.03 -4.30 -4.05
N HIS A 26 -3.84 -4.29 -5.37
CA HIS A 26 -3.94 -3.09 -6.17
C HIS A 26 -5.41 -2.76 -6.44
N ILE A 27 -5.75 -1.50 -6.34
CA ILE A 27 -7.09 -1.03 -6.68
C ILE A 27 -7.04 -0.48 -8.11
N PRO A 28 -7.74 -1.09 -9.06
CA PRO A 28 -7.61 -0.70 -10.47
C PRO A 28 -8.33 0.62 -10.77
N ASN A 29 -7.76 1.70 -10.32
CA ASN A 29 -8.29 3.04 -10.57
C ASN A 29 -7.99 3.51 -11.99
N GLU A 30 -7.00 2.91 -12.63
CA GLU A 30 -6.73 3.12 -14.04
C GLU A 30 -7.87 2.61 -14.92
N GLY A 31 -8.88 2.01 -14.31
CA GLY A 31 -10.12 1.65 -14.99
C GLY A 31 -10.71 2.79 -15.79
N GLN A 32 -10.44 4.03 -15.41
CA GLN A 32 -10.84 5.18 -16.21
C GLN A 32 -10.27 5.14 -17.62
N ARG A 33 -9.09 4.56 -17.79
CA ARG A 33 -8.48 4.41 -19.12
C ARG A 33 -9.09 3.29 -19.93
N GLY A 34 -9.57 2.24 -19.27
CA GLY A 34 -10.22 1.11 -19.89
C GLY A 34 -11.73 1.29 -20.08
N TRP A 35 -12.31 2.32 -19.51
CA TRP A 35 -13.73 2.58 -19.60
C TRP A 35 -14.03 3.55 -20.73
N LYS A 36 -15.12 3.30 -21.44
CA LYS A 36 -15.52 4.14 -22.57
C LYS A 36 -15.87 5.56 -22.16
N SER A 37 -16.30 5.73 -20.91
CA SER A 37 -16.64 7.03 -20.38
C SER A 37 -16.56 7.02 -18.86
N GLN A 38 -16.46 8.21 -18.30
CA GLN A 38 -16.49 8.40 -16.86
C GLN A 38 -17.85 7.99 -16.28
N GLY A 39 -18.92 8.19 -17.06
CA GLY A 39 -20.26 7.75 -16.66
C GLY A 39 -20.37 6.24 -16.53
N ALA A 40 -19.77 5.50 -17.47
CA ALA A 40 -19.76 4.03 -17.40
C ALA A 40 -18.98 3.55 -16.18
N PHE A 41 -17.86 4.19 -15.88
CA PHE A 41 -17.06 3.88 -14.68
C PHE A 41 -17.89 4.08 -13.40
N LYS A 42 -18.55 5.21 -13.26
CA LYS A 42 -19.40 5.51 -12.10
C LYS A 42 -20.59 4.55 -12.01
N HIS A 43 -21.21 4.24 -13.15
CA HIS A 43 -22.34 3.31 -13.18
C HIS A 43 -21.95 1.92 -12.70
N ALA A 44 -20.72 1.50 -12.99
CA ALA A 44 -20.19 0.22 -12.52
C ALA A 44 -19.74 0.25 -11.06
N GLY A 45 -19.91 1.37 -10.36
CA GLY A 45 -19.56 1.50 -8.96
C GLY A 45 -18.20 2.14 -8.73
N GLY A 46 -17.58 2.66 -9.79
CA GLY A 46 -16.29 3.35 -9.65
C GLY A 46 -16.41 4.65 -8.89
N VAL A 47 -15.44 4.92 -8.04
CA VAL A 47 -15.37 6.14 -7.23
C VAL A 47 -14.07 6.86 -7.53
N ALA A 48 -14.17 8.15 -7.85
CA ALA A 48 -13.00 8.95 -8.18
C ALA A 48 -12.11 9.15 -6.94
N GLY A 49 -10.81 9.14 -7.16
CA GLY A 49 -9.84 9.50 -6.13
C GLY A 49 -9.46 8.38 -5.17
N VAL A 50 -9.97 7.17 -5.38
CA VAL A 50 -9.59 6.02 -4.54
C VAL A 50 -8.10 5.71 -4.71
N PRO A 51 -7.35 5.47 -3.62
CA PRO A 51 -5.92 5.18 -3.70
C PRO A 51 -5.58 3.91 -4.48
N ASP A 52 -4.31 3.79 -4.85
CA ASP A 52 -3.84 2.70 -5.72
C ASP A 52 -3.82 1.33 -5.06
N ARG A 53 -3.66 1.26 -3.76
CA ARG A 53 -3.44 -0.01 -3.08
C ARG A 53 -4.07 -0.01 -1.70
N CYS A 54 -4.56 -1.18 -1.30
CA CYS A 54 -5.09 -1.41 0.03
C CYS A 54 -4.32 -2.53 0.72
N ILE A 55 -4.07 -2.36 1.99
CA ILE A 55 -3.50 -3.39 2.85
C ILE A 55 -4.47 -3.61 4.00
N LEU A 56 -4.97 -4.81 4.12
CA LEU A 56 -5.85 -5.19 5.23
C LEU A 56 -5.01 -5.85 6.30
N TRP A 57 -5.06 -5.31 7.49
CA TRP A 57 -4.33 -5.82 8.64
C TRP A 57 -5.08 -5.50 9.92
N ASN A 58 -5.23 -6.50 10.77
CA ASN A 58 -5.78 -6.35 12.12
C ASN A 58 -7.12 -5.60 12.14
N GLY A 59 -8.02 -5.96 11.23
CA GLY A 59 -9.37 -5.39 11.18
C GLY A 59 -9.46 -3.99 10.61
N LYS A 60 -8.40 -3.47 10.02
CA LYS A 60 -8.36 -2.12 9.49
C LYS A 60 -7.81 -2.10 8.07
N ALA A 61 -8.36 -1.22 7.24
CA ALA A 61 -7.85 -0.97 5.89
C ALA A 61 -6.80 0.16 5.94
N HIS A 62 -5.71 -0.05 5.22
CA HIS A 62 -4.63 0.91 5.08
C HIS A 62 -4.41 1.15 3.60
N PHE A 63 -4.50 2.39 3.17
CA PHE A 63 -4.42 2.74 1.75
C PHE A 63 -3.12 3.45 1.43
N LEU A 64 -2.56 3.12 0.28
CA LEU A 64 -1.37 3.77 -0.25
C LEU A 64 -1.67 4.37 -1.63
N GLU A 65 -1.30 5.62 -1.80
CA GLU A 65 -1.33 6.31 -3.09
C GLU A 65 0.09 6.51 -3.55
N CYS A 66 0.46 5.90 -4.68
CA CYS A 66 1.81 6.03 -5.23
C CYS A 66 1.91 7.27 -6.10
N LYS A 67 2.93 8.08 -5.88
CA LYS A 67 3.21 9.27 -6.67
C LYS A 67 4.67 9.31 -7.09
N GLY A 68 4.93 9.87 -8.27
CA GLY A 68 6.28 10.21 -8.67
C GLY A 68 6.82 11.40 -7.87
N PRO A 69 8.10 11.74 -8.04
CA PRO A 69 8.74 12.78 -7.22
C PRO A 69 8.04 14.14 -7.25
N LYS A 70 7.39 14.49 -8.35
CA LYS A 70 6.70 15.75 -8.52
C LYS A 70 5.18 15.61 -8.55
N GLY A 71 4.69 14.40 -8.40
CA GLY A 71 3.25 14.15 -8.44
C GLY A 71 2.53 14.72 -7.23
N ARG A 72 1.31 15.19 -7.44
CA ARG A 72 0.46 15.75 -6.38
C ARG A 72 -0.90 15.09 -6.42
N LEU A 73 -1.56 15.11 -5.28
CA LEU A 73 -2.93 14.63 -5.21
C LEU A 73 -3.84 15.54 -6.01
N SER A 74 -4.77 14.95 -6.76
CA SER A 74 -5.85 15.70 -7.39
C SER A 74 -6.87 16.11 -6.32
N PRO A 75 -7.74 17.08 -6.61
CA PRO A 75 -8.81 17.44 -5.68
C PRO A 75 -9.67 16.24 -5.27
N ALA A 76 -9.98 15.35 -6.20
CA ALA A 76 -10.75 14.15 -5.91
C ALA A 76 -10.01 13.21 -4.94
N GLN A 77 -8.70 13.09 -5.10
CA GLN A 77 -7.88 12.28 -4.21
C GLN A 77 -7.81 12.91 -2.81
N GLU A 78 -7.63 14.21 -2.73
CA GLU A 78 -7.61 14.91 -1.44
C GLU A 78 -8.91 14.71 -0.68
N GLU A 79 -10.04 14.85 -1.36
CA GLU A 79 -11.36 14.62 -0.76
C GLU A 79 -11.51 13.16 -0.30
N MET A 80 -11.07 12.21 -1.12
CA MET A 80 -11.14 10.80 -0.76
C MET A 80 -10.27 10.49 0.46
N PHE A 81 -9.11 11.10 0.58
CA PHE A 81 -8.24 10.91 1.75
C PHE A 81 -8.96 11.32 3.03
N VAL A 82 -9.65 12.45 3.02
CA VAL A 82 -10.43 12.91 4.18
C VAL A 82 -11.52 11.89 4.52
N ARG A 83 -12.22 11.40 3.51
CA ARG A 83 -13.30 10.42 3.71
C ARG A 83 -12.78 9.09 4.27
N ILE A 84 -11.62 8.65 3.82
CA ILE A 84 -10.99 7.43 4.34
C ILE A 84 -10.62 7.60 5.81
N GLU A 85 -10.03 8.74 6.16
CA GLU A 85 -9.67 9.02 7.54
C GLU A 85 -10.91 9.16 8.43
N ASP A 86 -11.98 9.78 7.92
CA ASP A 86 -13.24 9.86 8.64
C ASP A 86 -13.89 8.49 8.87
N ALA A 87 -13.57 7.53 8.02
CA ALA A 87 -14.03 6.15 8.17
C ALA A 87 -13.12 5.34 9.12
N ASP A 88 -12.21 6.00 9.81
CA ASP A 88 -11.25 5.40 10.75
C ASP A 88 -10.29 4.42 10.08
N CYS A 89 -9.96 4.67 8.83
CA CYS A 89 -8.95 3.91 8.09
C CYS A 89 -7.73 4.79 7.86
N GLU A 90 -6.61 4.15 7.51
CA GLU A 90 -5.36 4.86 7.27
C GLU A 90 -5.15 5.09 5.78
N VAL A 91 -4.50 6.19 5.44
CA VAL A 91 -4.14 6.50 4.05
C VAL A 91 -2.88 7.35 4.02
N ALA A 92 -2.02 7.10 3.03
CA ALA A 92 -0.78 7.84 2.88
C ALA A 92 -0.36 7.92 1.42
N VAL A 93 0.33 9.02 1.09
CA VAL A 93 1.05 9.14 -0.18
C VAL A 93 2.43 8.54 0.02
N VAL A 94 2.87 7.70 -0.90
CA VAL A 94 4.20 7.11 -0.87
C VAL A 94 4.91 7.36 -2.20
N ARG A 95 6.19 7.68 -2.12
CA ARG A 95 7.00 8.02 -3.29
C ARG A 95 8.23 7.11 -3.42
N SER A 96 8.39 6.18 -2.49
CA SER A 96 9.54 5.29 -2.43
C SER A 96 9.23 4.10 -1.55
N ILE A 97 10.07 3.08 -1.63
CA ILE A 97 9.98 1.93 -0.73
C ILE A 97 10.20 2.37 0.71
N GLU A 98 11.09 3.32 0.93
CA GLU A 98 11.37 3.88 2.26
C GLU A 98 10.13 4.51 2.87
N ASP A 99 9.34 5.21 2.06
CA ASP A 99 8.08 5.80 2.51
C ASP A 99 7.11 4.71 2.95
N VAL A 100 7.03 3.63 2.18
CA VAL A 100 6.15 2.49 2.51
C VAL A 100 6.57 1.87 3.83
N GLU A 101 7.86 1.59 4.00
CA GLU A 101 8.35 1.00 5.24
C GLU A 101 8.02 1.87 6.44
N ALA A 102 8.23 3.18 6.32
CA ALA A 102 7.92 4.11 7.40
C ALA A 102 6.44 4.07 7.77
N ARG A 103 5.57 3.97 6.78
CA ARG A 103 4.13 3.88 7.04
C ARG A 103 3.72 2.57 7.67
N LEU A 104 4.29 1.46 7.23
CA LEU A 104 3.99 0.16 7.84
C LEU A 104 4.38 0.16 9.32
N ILE A 105 5.54 0.72 9.64
CA ILE A 105 5.99 0.84 11.03
C ILE A 105 5.03 1.72 11.84
N GLU A 106 4.68 2.87 11.30
CA GLU A 106 3.76 3.80 11.95
C GLU A 106 2.40 3.16 12.23
N TRP A 107 1.91 2.36 11.29
CA TRP A 107 0.62 1.69 11.40
C TRP A 107 0.65 0.42 12.24
N GLY A 108 1.82 0.03 12.72
CA GLY A 108 1.96 -1.18 13.54
C GLY A 108 1.83 -2.47 12.75
N ILE A 109 2.05 -2.44 11.45
CA ILE A 109 2.06 -3.63 10.63
C ILE A 109 3.44 -4.25 10.71
N PRO A 110 3.59 -5.49 11.20
CA PRO A 110 4.89 -6.14 11.28
C PRO A 110 5.50 -6.29 9.89
N ILE A 111 6.80 -6.09 9.79
CA ILE A 111 7.50 -6.26 8.52
C ILE A 111 8.52 -7.38 8.61
N ASN A 112 8.55 -8.18 7.55
CA ASN A 112 9.42 -9.34 7.45
C ASN A 112 10.84 -8.97 6.99
N ALA A 113 11.01 -7.75 6.47
CA ALA A 113 12.30 -7.26 5.99
C ALA A 113 12.38 -5.75 6.19
N ARG A 114 13.57 -5.27 6.51
CA ARG A 114 13.83 -3.83 6.61
C ARG A 114 14.82 -3.41 5.54
N LEU A 115 14.67 -2.20 5.04
CA LEU A 115 15.48 -1.71 3.92
C LEU A 115 16.96 -1.54 4.24
N LYS A 116 17.30 -1.23 5.47
CA LYS A 116 18.68 -0.99 5.87
C LYS A 116 19.24 -2.14 6.70
N LEU A 117 18.90 -3.35 6.33
CA LEU A 117 19.44 -4.54 6.97
C LEU A 117 20.90 -4.73 6.60
N SER A 118 21.69 -5.25 7.54
CA SER A 118 23.01 -5.76 7.23
C SER A 118 22.90 -7.00 6.34
N ALA A 119 23.99 -7.37 5.68
CA ALA A 119 23.97 -8.59 4.85
C ALA A 119 23.57 -9.83 5.65
N ASN A 120 23.99 -9.91 6.93
CA ASN A 120 23.62 -11.03 7.79
C ASN A 120 22.12 -11.02 8.11
N ASP A 121 21.57 -9.84 8.38
CA ASP A 121 20.14 -9.71 8.66
C ASP A 121 19.31 -10.07 7.43
N GLU A 122 19.76 -9.69 6.25
CA GLU A 122 19.09 -10.07 5.00
C GLU A 122 19.01 -11.57 4.82
N ILE A 123 20.09 -12.27 5.13
CA ILE A 123 20.13 -13.74 5.07
C ILE A 123 19.10 -14.32 6.04
N MET A 124 19.04 -13.81 7.25
CA MET A 124 18.09 -14.26 8.26
C MET A 124 16.65 -14.05 7.80
N VAL A 125 16.36 -12.88 7.22
CA VAL A 125 15.02 -12.59 6.71
C VAL A 125 14.64 -13.53 5.58
N LYS A 126 15.56 -13.79 4.65
CA LYS A 126 15.28 -14.67 3.51
C LYS A 126 15.08 -16.13 3.91
N CYS A 127 15.79 -16.59 4.93
CA CYS A 127 15.75 -17.98 5.36
C CYS A 127 14.69 -18.24 6.42
N GLY A 128 14.30 -17.21 7.16
CA GLY A 128 13.45 -17.38 8.34
C GLY A 128 12.11 -16.69 8.23
N ARG A 129 11.22 -17.17 7.36
CA ARG A 129 9.84 -16.68 7.40
C ARG A 129 9.23 -17.06 8.74
N MET A 130 8.70 -16.06 9.42
CA MET A 130 8.01 -16.32 10.67
C MET A 130 6.74 -17.14 10.41
N PRO A 131 6.49 -18.19 11.23
CA PRO A 131 5.22 -18.92 11.17
C PRO A 131 4.05 -17.99 11.49
N LEU A 132 2.88 -18.29 10.95
CA LEU A 132 1.66 -17.51 11.19
C LEU A 132 1.37 -17.34 12.69
N ALA A 133 1.54 -18.39 13.46
CA ALA A 133 1.32 -18.36 14.91
C ALA A 133 2.21 -17.32 15.61
N ARG A 134 3.41 -17.14 15.11
CA ARG A 134 4.35 -16.17 15.68
C ARG A 134 3.93 -14.74 15.38
N TRP A 135 3.44 -14.49 14.17
CA TRP A 135 2.90 -13.18 13.83
C TRP A 135 1.74 -12.80 14.76
N ALA A 136 0.85 -13.74 15.01
CA ALA A 136 -0.29 -13.52 15.87
C ALA A 136 0.10 -13.21 17.31
N SER A 137 1.21 -13.78 17.79
CA SER A 137 1.65 -13.58 19.16
C SER A 137 2.45 -12.30 19.39
N GLU A 138 2.89 -11.65 18.33
CA GLU A 138 3.70 -10.42 18.41
C GLU A 138 2.87 -9.14 18.31
N GLU A 139 1.58 -9.26 18.20
CA GLU A 139 0.67 -8.10 18.15
C GLU A 139 0.31 -7.55 19.55
#